data_8f71911d71a7f8d484cb6812dcd2ad62
#
_entry.id   8f71911d71a7f8d484cb6812dcd2ad62
#
_cell.length_a   1.000
_cell.length_b   1.000
_cell.length_c   1.000
_cell.angle_alpha   90.00
_cell.angle_beta   90.00
_cell.angle_gamma   90.00
#
_symmetry.space_group_name_H-M   'P 1'
#
loop_
_entity.id
_entity.type
_entity.pdbx_description
1 polymer ?
#
loop_
_entity_poly.entity_id
_entity_poly.type
_entity_poly.pdbx_seq_one_letter_code
_entity_poly.pdbx_strand_id
1 'polypeptide(L)'
;MKRISHLFLALIAAVSCNQGYITYEQFGAKGDGRHDDMAAIVAAHEAANEKGLPVKARNGATYYMEAGRQTAIIRTDTDWGTAKFIIDDVAVPLDTADYPAGFRVPVFRVESAMEPYEIEGLEGGLKKGQPSLGVTLPCRSLVRLENDTRRVYIRKGENQNNGVPQQEMLVANADGSIEETSAIIWDYDRITKATAWPIDTTQLTIRGGVFTTIANQGYNEYNYYVRGIIINRSNVLLEGLTHYVEGELEEHGSPYYAFIWPIEAADITIKDCLLTPRKIYWTIGSAGIPARMGSYDLGANSCVNIRWENIQQTIDIDNLSYWGLFTSNHCKNLTMERCNISRFDAHMGVENVTLKDCKFGHMGVRCVGFGRLYMENCEVHYNTFILLRNDYGSSWDGDIIIKDCVHKPYFGSPAITLIDGANNGDHDFGYDCCLPRSIEFHNMLVDDIWCEATDPVYVFGTFSRDAHASGLVPYPIEGTLVMDNVRTSSDRKPIGLSQNPDLFKGYTIK
;
A
#
# COMPACT_ATOMS: atom_id res chain seq x y z
N MET A 1 -33.45 51.88 -23.62
CA MET A 1 -32.50 50.97 -22.95
C MET A 1 -32.60 49.60 -23.62
N LYS A 2 -31.65 49.30 -24.49
CA LYS A 2 -31.61 48.03 -25.23
C LYS A 2 -30.77 47.02 -24.42
N ARG A 3 -31.35 45.89 -24.02
CA ARG A 3 -30.64 44.76 -23.42
C ARG A 3 -29.91 44.05 -24.54
N ILE A 4 -28.59 44.01 -24.48
CA ILE A 4 -27.74 43.16 -25.34
C ILE A 4 -27.60 41.82 -24.63
N SER A 5 -28.27 40.81 -25.21
CA SER A 5 -28.10 39.39 -24.88
C SER A 5 -26.79 38.90 -25.50
N HIS A 6 -25.81 38.56 -24.68
CA HIS A 6 -24.62 37.84 -25.16
C HIS A 6 -24.96 36.36 -25.28
N LEU A 7 -25.18 35.93 -26.51
CA LEU A 7 -25.28 34.54 -26.89
C LEU A 7 -23.85 33.99 -26.95
N PHE A 8 -23.45 33.20 -25.99
CA PHE A 8 -22.25 32.41 -26.09
C PHE A 8 -22.55 31.23 -27.05
N LEU A 9 -22.09 31.35 -28.28
CA LEU A 9 -22.09 30.25 -29.25
C LEU A 9 -20.94 29.30 -28.84
N ALA A 10 -21.28 28.17 -28.21
CA ALA A 10 -20.38 27.07 -28.05
C ALA A 10 -20.14 26.46 -29.45
N LEU A 11 -18.98 26.75 -30.02
CA LEU A 11 -18.53 26.10 -31.25
C LEU A 11 -18.15 24.65 -30.92
N ILE A 12 -19.12 23.74 -30.98
CA ILE A 12 -18.84 22.30 -30.99
C ILE A 12 -18.23 22.03 -32.37
N ALA A 13 -16.93 21.97 -32.41
CA ALA A 13 -16.21 21.43 -33.57
C ALA A 13 -16.63 19.96 -33.70
N ALA A 14 -17.49 19.65 -34.67
CA ALA A 14 -17.81 18.32 -35.09
C ALA A 14 -16.54 17.71 -35.70
N VAL A 15 -15.68 17.12 -34.87
CA VAL A 15 -14.56 16.32 -35.33
C VAL A 15 -15.17 15.02 -35.85
N SER A 16 -15.13 14.85 -37.15
CA SER A 16 -15.44 13.60 -37.83
C SER A 16 -14.46 12.53 -37.34
N CYS A 17 -14.85 11.80 -36.29
CA CYS A 17 -14.04 10.78 -35.69
C CYS A 17 -14.35 9.42 -36.33
N ASN A 18 -13.62 9.09 -37.39
CA ASN A 18 -13.52 7.73 -37.89
C ASN A 18 -12.40 6.95 -37.14
N GLN A 19 -11.86 7.53 -36.09
CA GLN A 19 -10.84 6.89 -35.23
C GLN A 19 -11.58 6.19 -34.07
N GLY A 20 -11.33 4.91 -33.88
CA GLY A 20 -11.89 4.11 -32.80
C GLY A 20 -11.27 4.45 -31.41
N TYR A 21 -10.74 5.66 -31.22
CA TYR A 21 -10.15 6.14 -29.98
C TYR A 21 -10.15 7.68 -29.92
N ILE A 22 -10.00 8.20 -28.70
CA ILE A 22 -9.90 9.63 -28.36
C ILE A 22 -8.42 10.00 -28.12
N THR A 23 -8.01 11.20 -28.52
CA THR A 23 -6.69 11.78 -28.19
C THR A 23 -6.82 13.11 -27.47
N TYR A 24 -5.79 13.49 -26.71
CA TYR A 24 -5.78 14.76 -25.97
C TYR A 24 -5.75 15.98 -26.92
N GLU A 25 -5.09 15.85 -28.07
CA GLU A 25 -5.00 16.90 -29.10
C GLU A 25 -6.36 17.25 -29.70
N GLN A 26 -7.31 16.32 -29.77
CA GLN A 26 -8.67 16.58 -30.23
C GLN A 26 -9.40 17.60 -29.32
N PHE A 27 -8.93 17.79 -28.10
CA PHE A 27 -9.48 18.69 -27.09
C PHE A 27 -8.56 19.88 -26.81
N GLY A 28 -7.51 20.06 -27.61
CA GLY A 28 -6.67 21.24 -27.60
C GLY A 28 -5.34 21.09 -26.85
N ALA A 29 -5.01 19.89 -26.35
CA ALA A 29 -3.71 19.67 -25.72
C ALA A 29 -2.58 19.96 -26.71
N LYS A 30 -1.51 20.60 -26.23
CA LYS A 30 -0.33 20.96 -27.04
C LYS A 30 0.72 19.86 -26.98
N GLY A 31 0.90 19.24 -25.82
CA GLY A 31 1.90 18.20 -25.61
C GLY A 31 3.32 18.70 -25.89
N ASP A 32 3.60 19.98 -25.58
CA ASP A 32 4.88 20.66 -25.82
C ASP A 32 5.72 20.84 -24.54
N GLY A 33 5.21 20.38 -23.38
CA GLY A 33 5.86 20.45 -22.08
C GLY A 33 5.85 21.84 -21.43
N ARG A 34 5.00 22.75 -21.90
CA ARG A 34 4.98 24.15 -21.42
C ARG A 34 3.57 24.69 -21.16
N HIS A 35 2.64 24.39 -22.06
CA HIS A 35 1.25 24.82 -21.91
C HIS A 35 0.55 23.83 -20.98
N ASP A 36 -0.31 24.34 -20.10
CA ASP A 36 -1.15 23.51 -19.26
C ASP A 36 -2.16 22.74 -20.11
N ASP A 37 -1.99 21.43 -20.15
CA ASP A 37 -2.81 20.51 -20.93
C ASP A 37 -3.94 19.84 -20.09
N MET A 38 -4.02 20.14 -18.76
CA MET A 38 -4.91 19.43 -17.85
C MET A 38 -6.39 19.52 -18.27
N ALA A 39 -6.84 20.69 -18.67
CA ALA A 39 -8.25 20.87 -19.11
C ALA A 39 -8.57 20.03 -20.36
N ALA A 40 -7.63 19.93 -21.32
CA ALA A 40 -7.79 19.10 -22.51
C ALA A 40 -7.77 17.59 -22.20
N ILE A 41 -6.93 17.18 -21.24
CA ILE A 41 -6.87 15.79 -20.75
C ILE A 41 -8.19 15.41 -20.08
N VAL A 42 -8.75 16.28 -19.22
CA VAL A 42 -10.06 16.06 -18.57
C VAL A 42 -11.14 15.90 -19.63
N ALA A 43 -11.27 16.85 -20.56
CA ALA A 43 -12.29 16.82 -21.59
C ALA A 43 -12.19 15.58 -22.52
N ALA A 44 -10.97 15.12 -22.81
CA ALA A 44 -10.74 13.92 -23.61
C ALA A 44 -11.26 12.66 -22.88
N HIS A 45 -10.97 12.52 -21.59
CA HIS A 45 -11.48 11.40 -20.80
C HIS A 45 -13.00 11.44 -20.60
N GLU A 46 -13.59 12.63 -20.41
CA GLU A 46 -15.05 12.81 -20.38
C GLU A 46 -15.69 12.30 -21.66
N ALA A 47 -15.20 12.75 -22.83
CA ALA A 47 -15.72 12.32 -24.13
C ALA A 47 -15.49 10.82 -24.40
N ALA A 48 -14.37 10.26 -23.92
CA ALA A 48 -14.07 8.84 -24.03
C ALA A 48 -15.05 8.00 -23.18
N ASN A 49 -15.30 8.43 -21.95
CA ASN A 49 -16.25 7.78 -21.04
C ASN A 49 -17.68 7.78 -21.59
N GLU A 50 -18.12 8.92 -22.16
CA GLU A 50 -19.45 9.03 -22.77
C GLU A 50 -19.63 8.12 -23.99
N LYS A 51 -18.56 7.95 -24.80
CA LYS A 51 -18.60 7.19 -26.05
C LYS A 51 -18.20 5.72 -25.89
N GLY A 52 -17.68 5.33 -24.73
CA GLY A 52 -17.10 3.99 -24.52
C GLY A 52 -15.87 3.75 -25.39
N LEU A 53 -15.10 4.79 -25.74
CA LEU A 53 -13.91 4.69 -26.59
C LEU A 53 -12.63 4.76 -25.73
N PRO A 54 -11.56 4.03 -26.12
CA PRO A 54 -10.29 4.15 -25.44
C PRO A 54 -9.62 5.51 -25.68
N VAL A 55 -8.78 5.93 -24.75
CA VAL A 55 -7.92 7.12 -24.89
C VAL A 55 -6.53 6.69 -25.31
N LYS A 56 -5.92 7.44 -26.25
CA LYS A 56 -4.53 7.28 -26.64
C LYS A 56 -3.79 8.61 -26.57
N ALA A 57 -2.70 8.65 -25.81
CA ALA A 57 -1.79 9.77 -25.87
C ALA A 57 -0.90 9.73 -27.10
N ARG A 58 -0.46 10.86 -27.60
CA ARG A 58 0.49 10.94 -28.70
C ARG A 58 1.88 10.54 -28.23
N ASN A 59 2.45 9.52 -28.86
CA ASN A 59 3.81 9.09 -28.55
C ASN A 59 4.82 10.24 -28.67
N GLY A 60 5.69 10.36 -27.66
CA GLY A 60 6.72 11.39 -27.59
C GLY A 60 6.22 12.81 -27.26
N ALA A 61 4.91 13.02 -27.09
CA ALA A 61 4.39 14.28 -26.54
C ALA A 61 4.83 14.46 -25.08
N THR A 62 4.92 15.71 -24.63
CA THR A 62 5.13 16.05 -23.23
C THR A 62 3.96 16.93 -22.76
N TYR A 63 3.05 16.36 -21.99
CA TYR A 63 1.91 17.09 -21.42
C TYR A 63 2.34 17.71 -20.10
N TYR A 64 2.10 19.01 -19.94
CA TYR A 64 2.37 19.73 -18.71
C TYR A 64 1.05 19.98 -17.97
N MET A 65 1.06 19.78 -16.67
CA MET A 65 -0.11 19.89 -15.80
C MET A 65 0.25 20.78 -14.60
N GLU A 66 -0.35 21.97 -14.55
CA GLU A 66 -0.18 22.87 -13.43
C GLU A 66 -0.91 22.38 -12.17
N ALA A 67 -0.60 23.00 -11.04
CA ALA A 67 -1.21 22.77 -9.73
C ALA A 67 -2.69 23.19 -9.70
N GLY A 68 -3.49 22.59 -10.58
CA GLY A 68 -4.92 22.85 -10.71
C GLY A 68 -5.80 21.95 -9.84
N ARG A 69 -7.10 22.30 -9.77
CA ARG A 69 -8.12 21.56 -9.03
C ARG A 69 -8.90 20.58 -9.92
N GLN A 70 -8.25 20.00 -10.91
CA GLN A 70 -8.91 19.13 -11.88
C GLN A 70 -8.40 17.70 -11.76
N THR A 71 -9.30 16.75 -11.96
CA THR A 71 -9.03 15.31 -12.01
C THR A 71 -9.60 14.76 -13.30
N ALA A 72 -8.81 14.02 -14.07
CA ALA A 72 -9.29 13.27 -15.22
C ALA A 72 -9.85 11.92 -14.76
N ILE A 73 -11.11 11.64 -15.09
CA ILE A 73 -11.81 10.40 -14.72
C ILE A 73 -11.63 9.37 -15.82
N ILE A 74 -11.02 8.24 -15.50
CA ILE A 74 -10.74 7.15 -16.43
C ILE A 74 -11.76 6.02 -16.20
N ARG A 75 -12.62 5.76 -17.20
CA ARG A 75 -13.56 4.63 -17.22
C ARG A 75 -13.40 3.74 -18.46
N THR A 76 -12.47 4.09 -19.34
CA THR A 76 -12.16 3.34 -20.57
C THR A 76 -10.67 3.05 -20.65
N ASP A 77 -10.30 2.06 -21.45
CA ASP A 77 -8.90 1.73 -21.68
C ASP A 77 -8.10 2.97 -22.06
N THR A 78 -6.91 3.10 -21.49
CA THR A 78 -6.05 4.26 -21.68
C THR A 78 -4.64 3.81 -22.03
N ASP A 79 -4.15 4.25 -23.18
CA ASP A 79 -2.82 3.97 -23.68
C ASP A 79 -1.99 5.27 -23.74
N TRP A 80 -1.12 5.44 -22.76
CA TRP A 80 -0.21 6.59 -22.72
C TRP A 80 1.07 6.36 -23.54
N GLY A 81 1.34 5.11 -23.94
CA GLY A 81 2.52 4.76 -24.74
C GLY A 81 3.82 5.35 -24.19
N THR A 82 4.51 6.13 -25.02
CA THR A 82 5.76 6.83 -24.65
C THR A 82 5.57 8.32 -24.33
N ALA A 83 4.33 8.76 -24.10
CA ALA A 83 4.05 10.15 -23.72
C ALA A 83 4.64 10.46 -22.34
N LYS A 84 5.07 11.72 -22.17
CA LYS A 84 5.59 12.25 -20.92
C LYS A 84 4.55 13.16 -20.29
N PHE A 85 4.50 13.14 -18.96
CA PHE A 85 3.58 13.94 -18.15
C PHE A 85 4.36 14.65 -17.06
N ILE A 86 4.34 15.98 -17.04
CA ILE A 86 4.95 16.79 -15.99
C ILE A 86 3.83 17.27 -15.07
N ILE A 87 3.85 16.84 -13.81
CA ILE A 87 2.94 17.27 -12.76
C ILE A 87 3.67 18.30 -11.92
N ASP A 88 3.32 19.58 -12.09
CA ASP A 88 3.96 20.66 -11.35
C ASP A 88 3.16 20.98 -10.09
N ASP A 89 3.66 20.50 -8.95
CA ASP A 89 3.05 20.71 -7.66
C ASP A 89 3.67 21.86 -6.84
N VAL A 90 4.61 22.62 -7.41
CA VAL A 90 5.30 23.71 -6.70
C VAL A 90 4.30 24.72 -6.11
N ALA A 91 3.25 25.04 -6.85
CA ALA A 91 2.21 26.00 -6.43
C ALA A 91 1.01 25.35 -5.72
N VAL A 92 1.00 24.04 -5.47
CA VAL A 92 -0.07 23.39 -4.71
C VAL A 92 -0.12 24.01 -3.30
N PRO A 93 -1.29 24.54 -2.87
CA PRO A 93 -1.38 25.20 -1.58
C PRO A 93 -1.10 24.23 -0.44
N LEU A 94 -0.34 24.69 0.55
CA LEU A 94 -0.22 24.04 1.84
C LEU A 94 -1.59 24.00 2.53
N ASP A 95 -1.64 23.35 3.68
CA ASP A 95 -2.87 23.28 4.49
C ASP A 95 -3.54 24.65 4.62
N THR A 96 -4.75 24.71 4.11
CA THR A 96 -5.57 25.93 4.12
C THR A 96 -6.95 25.60 4.68
N ALA A 97 -7.75 26.63 4.95
CA ALA A 97 -9.15 26.45 5.35
C ALA A 97 -9.95 25.61 4.34
N ASP A 98 -9.57 25.63 3.05
CA ASP A 98 -10.19 24.82 1.98
C ASP A 98 -9.69 23.36 1.98
N TYR A 99 -8.52 23.10 2.56
CA TYR A 99 -7.85 21.78 2.56
C TYR A 99 -7.25 21.43 3.92
N PRO A 100 -8.06 21.33 5.00
CA PRO A 100 -7.55 21.09 6.36
C PRO A 100 -6.90 19.71 6.53
N ALA A 101 -7.11 18.80 5.58
CA ALA A 101 -6.50 17.48 5.55
C ALA A 101 -5.45 17.31 4.42
N GLY A 102 -4.93 18.42 3.89
CA GLY A 102 -4.03 18.44 2.74
C GLY A 102 -4.75 18.49 1.40
N PHE A 103 -4.00 18.79 0.34
CA PHE A 103 -4.53 18.90 -1.01
C PHE A 103 -4.80 17.50 -1.60
N ARG A 104 -6.08 17.13 -1.74
CA ARG A 104 -6.52 15.79 -2.16
C ARG A 104 -7.22 15.80 -3.52
N VAL A 105 -6.54 16.29 -4.53
CA VAL A 105 -7.02 16.31 -5.91
C VAL A 105 -6.07 15.48 -6.78
N PRO A 106 -6.37 14.19 -6.99
CA PRO A 106 -5.54 13.34 -7.84
C PRO A 106 -5.55 13.84 -9.29
N VAL A 107 -4.48 13.61 -10.02
CA VAL A 107 -4.41 13.95 -11.44
C VAL A 107 -5.32 13.03 -12.26
N PHE A 108 -5.29 11.74 -11.95
CA PHE A 108 -6.16 10.75 -12.56
C PHE A 108 -6.92 9.96 -11.49
N ARG A 109 -8.17 9.63 -11.81
CA ARG A 109 -8.95 8.70 -11.01
C ARG A 109 -9.61 7.67 -11.90
N VAL A 110 -9.36 6.41 -11.61
CA VAL A 110 -9.95 5.27 -12.30
C VAL A 110 -11.20 4.86 -11.53
N GLU A 111 -12.35 4.97 -12.16
CA GLU A 111 -13.65 4.74 -11.51
C GLU A 111 -14.47 3.69 -12.25
N SER A 112 -15.32 3.00 -11.52
CA SER A 112 -16.43 2.23 -12.09
C SER A 112 -17.56 3.16 -12.54
N ALA A 113 -18.39 2.69 -13.47
CA ALA A 113 -19.68 3.31 -13.76
C ALA A 113 -20.79 2.84 -12.78
N MET A 114 -20.50 1.82 -11.97
CA MET A 114 -21.41 1.29 -10.97
C MET A 114 -21.16 1.98 -9.63
N GLU A 115 -22.23 2.45 -8.98
CA GLU A 115 -22.14 3.14 -7.71
C GLU A 115 -22.06 2.14 -6.55
N PRO A 116 -21.29 2.45 -5.48
CA PRO A 116 -21.33 1.68 -4.24
C PRO A 116 -22.71 1.81 -3.57
N TYR A 117 -23.05 0.81 -2.77
CA TYR A 117 -24.31 0.78 -2.03
C TYR A 117 -24.11 0.24 -0.61
N GLU A 118 -25.05 0.54 0.28
CA GLU A 118 -25.07 -0.03 1.63
C GLU A 118 -25.83 -1.34 1.65
N ILE A 119 -25.31 -2.32 2.40
CA ILE A 119 -25.93 -3.63 2.61
C ILE A 119 -26.76 -3.55 3.90
N GLU A 120 -28.05 -3.84 3.80
CA GLU A 120 -28.95 -3.93 4.94
C GLU A 120 -29.05 -5.37 5.48
N GLY A 121 -29.49 -5.53 6.74
CA GLY A 121 -29.78 -6.83 7.33
C GLY A 121 -28.58 -7.53 7.96
N LEU A 122 -27.48 -6.81 8.20
CA LEU A 122 -26.26 -7.34 8.84
C LEU A 122 -26.06 -6.88 10.31
N GLU A 123 -27.03 -6.21 10.91
CA GLU A 123 -26.91 -5.58 12.23
C GLU A 123 -26.69 -6.59 13.36
N GLY A 124 -27.02 -7.86 13.14
CA GLY A 124 -26.88 -8.97 14.09
C GLY A 124 -25.47 -9.47 14.31
N GLY A 125 -24.47 -8.87 13.63
CA GLY A 125 -23.07 -9.28 13.71
C GLY A 125 -22.72 -10.51 12.85
N LEU A 126 -21.42 -10.82 12.76
CA LEU A 126 -20.87 -11.93 11.98
C LEU A 126 -19.75 -12.62 12.75
N LYS A 127 -19.47 -13.86 12.42
CA LYS A 127 -18.41 -14.65 13.06
C LYS A 127 -17.19 -14.82 12.18
N LYS A 128 -16.02 -14.84 12.80
CA LYS A 128 -14.76 -15.20 12.14
C LYS A 128 -14.93 -16.51 11.37
N GLY A 129 -14.54 -16.51 10.09
CA GLY A 129 -14.64 -17.67 9.19
C GLY A 129 -16.05 -18.04 8.74
N GLN A 130 -17.07 -17.23 9.03
CA GLN A 130 -18.42 -17.47 8.53
C GLN A 130 -18.42 -17.40 6.97
N PRO A 131 -19.00 -18.40 6.26
CA PRO A 131 -18.84 -18.52 4.82
C PRO A 131 -19.82 -17.66 4.00
N SER A 132 -20.77 -16.99 4.64
CA SER A 132 -21.80 -16.18 3.97
C SER A 132 -22.21 -14.99 4.82
N LEU A 133 -22.54 -13.89 4.15
CA LEU A 133 -23.14 -12.72 4.78
C LEU A 133 -24.59 -13.00 5.27
N GLY A 134 -25.25 -14.02 4.72
CA GLY A 134 -26.65 -14.31 5.04
C GLY A 134 -27.66 -13.42 4.31
N VAL A 135 -27.19 -12.57 3.42
CA VAL A 135 -27.99 -11.68 2.54
C VAL A 135 -27.56 -11.85 1.09
N THR A 136 -28.42 -11.54 0.14
CA THR A 136 -28.07 -11.54 -1.29
C THR A 136 -27.63 -10.16 -1.76
N LEU A 137 -26.75 -10.11 -2.73
CA LEU A 137 -26.22 -8.90 -3.34
C LEU A 137 -26.66 -8.80 -4.80
N PRO A 138 -26.70 -7.59 -5.39
CA PRO A 138 -27.01 -7.43 -6.81
C PRO A 138 -26.00 -8.12 -7.75
N CYS A 139 -24.74 -8.19 -7.36
CA CYS A 139 -23.64 -8.81 -8.10
C CYS A 139 -22.47 -9.14 -7.16
N ARG A 140 -21.43 -9.80 -7.70
CA ARG A 140 -20.14 -9.98 -7.01
C ARG A 140 -19.60 -8.61 -6.62
N SER A 141 -19.28 -8.40 -5.34
CA SER A 141 -18.90 -7.10 -4.79
C SER A 141 -17.74 -7.21 -3.81
N LEU A 142 -16.92 -6.18 -3.79
CA LEU A 142 -16.03 -5.90 -2.67
C LEU A 142 -16.90 -5.33 -1.54
N VAL A 143 -16.77 -5.87 -0.33
CA VAL A 143 -17.58 -5.48 0.83
C VAL A 143 -16.67 -5.03 1.94
N ARG A 144 -16.98 -3.88 2.54
CA ARG A 144 -16.42 -3.45 3.83
C ARG A 144 -17.44 -3.69 4.93
N LEU A 145 -17.03 -4.44 5.93
CA LEU A 145 -17.74 -4.58 7.19
C LEU A 145 -17.13 -3.61 8.21
N GLU A 146 -17.96 -2.92 8.97
CA GLU A 146 -17.51 -1.92 9.92
C GLU A 146 -18.32 -1.97 11.22
N ASN A 147 -17.60 -1.89 12.36
CA ASN A 147 -18.19 -1.67 13.68
C ASN A 147 -17.50 -0.44 14.30
N ASP A 148 -18.16 0.69 14.29
CA ASP A 148 -17.64 1.97 14.77
C ASP A 148 -17.66 2.09 16.31
N THR A 149 -18.34 1.16 16.98
CA THR A 149 -18.36 1.11 18.46
C THR A 149 -17.10 0.47 19.05
N ARG A 150 -16.28 -0.17 18.22
CA ARG A 150 -15.02 -0.79 18.60
C ARG A 150 -13.84 -0.17 17.83
N ARG A 151 -12.78 0.17 18.56
CA ARG A 151 -11.53 0.73 17.95
C ARG A 151 -10.46 -0.34 17.93
N VAL A 152 -9.75 -0.43 16.82
CA VAL A 152 -8.61 -1.34 16.63
C VAL A 152 -7.42 -0.56 16.03
N TYR A 153 -6.24 -1.15 16.04
CA TYR A 153 -5.01 -0.51 15.59
C TYR A 153 -4.74 0.81 16.32
N ILE A 154 -5.03 0.85 17.61
CA ILE A 154 -4.69 1.98 18.49
C ILE A 154 -3.17 2.09 18.52
N ARG A 155 -2.65 3.18 17.99
CA ARG A 155 -1.21 3.33 17.75
C ARG A 155 -0.50 3.89 18.96
N LYS A 156 0.65 3.31 19.26
CA LYS A 156 1.60 3.76 20.28
C LYS A 156 2.83 4.42 19.62
N GLY A 157 3.47 5.34 20.33
CA GLY A 157 4.74 5.97 19.94
C GLY A 157 4.59 7.37 19.36
N GLU A 158 5.56 7.81 18.58
CA GLU A 158 5.69 9.18 18.06
C GLU A 158 4.44 9.67 17.31
N ASN A 159 3.79 8.77 16.59
CA ASN A 159 2.59 9.04 15.81
C ASN A 159 1.35 8.37 16.42
N GLN A 160 1.23 8.40 17.75
CA GLN A 160 0.11 7.80 18.48
C GLN A 160 -1.26 8.34 18.01
N ASN A 161 -2.25 7.47 18.03
CA ASN A 161 -3.65 7.82 17.74
C ASN A 161 -4.63 6.84 18.41
N ASN A 162 -5.91 7.14 18.37
CA ASN A 162 -6.97 6.35 18.99
C ASN A 162 -7.46 5.19 18.09
N GLY A 163 -6.67 4.77 17.10
CA GLY A 163 -7.04 3.70 16.19
C GLY A 163 -8.15 4.07 15.20
N VAL A 164 -8.62 3.06 14.51
CA VAL A 164 -9.71 3.15 13.52
C VAL A 164 -10.90 2.29 13.98
N PRO A 165 -12.11 2.46 13.42
CA PRO A 165 -13.19 1.50 13.62
C PRO A 165 -12.73 0.07 13.30
N GLN A 166 -13.26 -0.93 14.01
CA GLN A 166 -13.06 -2.32 13.62
C GLN A 166 -13.65 -2.51 12.23
N GLN A 167 -12.81 -2.87 11.26
CA GLN A 167 -13.22 -3.01 9.87
C GLN A 167 -12.39 -4.06 9.15
N GLU A 168 -12.96 -4.64 8.11
CA GLU A 168 -12.26 -5.49 7.17
C GLU A 168 -12.90 -5.47 5.79
N MET A 169 -12.13 -5.88 4.80
CA MET A 169 -12.59 -6.03 3.42
C MET A 169 -12.75 -7.51 3.09
N LEU A 170 -13.74 -7.84 2.28
CA LEU A 170 -13.93 -9.18 1.73
C LEU A 170 -14.59 -9.10 0.35
N VAL A 171 -14.57 -10.21 -0.39
CA VAL A 171 -15.31 -10.33 -1.64
C VAL A 171 -16.47 -11.30 -1.42
N ALA A 172 -17.68 -10.85 -1.76
CA ALA A 172 -18.89 -11.65 -1.69
C ALA A 172 -19.56 -11.79 -3.06
N ASN A 173 -20.09 -12.97 -3.33
CA ASN A 173 -20.86 -13.28 -4.53
C ASN A 173 -22.31 -12.78 -4.41
N ALA A 174 -23.05 -12.81 -5.53
CA ALA A 174 -24.44 -12.36 -5.55
C ALA A 174 -25.36 -13.12 -4.61
N ASP A 175 -25.07 -14.39 -4.32
CA ASP A 175 -25.83 -15.20 -3.35
C ASP A 175 -25.45 -14.91 -1.87
N GLY A 176 -24.53 -13.98 -1.63
CA GLY A 176 -24.02 -13.62 -0.31
C GLY A 176 -22.93 -14.54 0.21
N SER A 177 -22.51 -15.55 -0.54
CA SER A 177 -21.35 -16.38 -0.17
C SER A 177 -20.06 -15.55 -0.22
N ILE A 178 -19.21 -15.71 0.79
CA ILE A 178 -17.92 -15.02 0.88
C ILE A 178 -16.86 -15.87 0.19
N GLU A 179 -16.00 -15.23 -0.62
CA GLU A 179 -14.86 -15.94 -1.22
C GLU A 179 -13.90 -16.41 -0.12
N GLU A 180 -13.56 -17.69 -0.17
CA GLU A 180 -12.73 -18.36 0.85
C GLU A 180 -11.37 -17.65 1.05
N THR A 181 -10.83 -17.07 -0.03
CA THR A 181 -9.57 -16.31 0.00
C THR A 181 -9.67 -14.99 0.76
N SER A 182 -10.87 -14.48 1.03
CA SER A 182 -11.10 -13.22 1.77
C SER A 182 -12.02 -13.41 2.97
N ALA A 183 -11.92 -14.54 3.65
CA ALA A 183 -12.74 -14.91 4.80
C ALA A 183 -12.80 -13.82 5.88
N ILE A 184 -13.84 -13.82 6.70
CA ILE A 184 -13.98 -12.92 7.85
C ILE A 184 -12.90 -13.23 8.89
N ILE A 185 -12.11 -12.23 9.29
CA ILE A 185 -11.00 -12.38 10.26
C ILE A 185 -11.38 -11.96 11.69
N TRP A 186 -12.45 -11.19 11.84
CA TRP A 186 -12.91 -10.71 13.13
C TRP A 186 -14.24 -11.33 13.55
N ASP A 187 -14.45 -11.48 14.86
CA ASP A 187 -15.79 -11.59 15.39
C ASP A 187 -16.42 -10.19 15.50
N TYR A 188 -17.56 -9.99 14.86
CA TYR A 188 -18.39 -8.80 14.99
C TYR A 188 -19.58 -9.11 15.89
N ASP A 189 -19.69 -8.41 17.01
CA ASP A 189 -20.89 -8.46 17.86
C ASP A 189 -22.05 -7.69 17.22
N ARG A 190 -21.71 -6.70 16.39
CA ARG A 190 -22.62 -5.97 15.51
C ARG A 190 -21.87 -5.43 14.29
N ILE A 191 -22.60 -5.20 13.23
CA ILE A 191 -22.16 -4.41 12.07
C ILE A 191 -22.90 -3.08 12.14
N THR A 192 -22.17 -1.96 12.23
CA THR A 192 -22.75 -0.61 12.23
C THR A 192 -22.87 -0.03 10.84
N LYS A 193 -22.04 -0.53 9.91
CA LYS A 193 -22.08 -0.18 8.51
C LYS A 193 -21.51 -1.32 7.65
N ALA A 194 -22.17 -1.60 6.55
CA ALA A 194 -21.67 -2.49 5.51
C ALA A 194 -21.82 -1.83 4.15
N THR A 195 -20.70 -1.60 3.46
CA THR A 195 -20.68 -0.95 2.14
C THR A 195 -20.17 -1.93 1.10
N ALA A 196 -20.84 -2.00 -0.05
CA ALA A 196 -20.44 -2.83 -1.18
C ALA A 196 -20.09 -1.98 -2.40
N TRP A 197 -18.98 -2.32 -3.04
CA TRP A 197 -18.55 -1.81 -4.33
C TRP A 197 -18.68 -2.93 -5.36
N PRO A 198 -19.59 -2.79 -6.35
CA PRO A 198 -19.71 -3.76 -7.41
C PRO A 198 -18.39 -3.99 -8.15
N ILE A 199 -18.05 -5.24 -8.41
CA ILE A 199 -16.83 -5.59 -9.15
C ILE A 199 -17.14 -5.63 -10.65
N ASP A 200 -16.45 -4.80 -11.43
CA ASP A 200 -16.58 -4.77 -12.88
C ASP A 200 -16.21 -6.12 -13.51
N THR A 201 -17.05 -6.62 -14.39
CA THR A 201 -16.80 -7.90 -15.08
C THR A 201 -15.80 -7.77 -16.23
N THR A 202 -15.62 -6.54 -16.75
CA THR A 202 -14.68 -6.24 -17.83
C THR A 202 -13.41 -5.60 -17.25
N GLN A 203 -12.25 -6.15 -17.57
CA GLN A 203 -10.97 -5.56 -17.17
C GLN A 203 -10.76 -4.23 -17.90
N LEU A 204 -10.36 -3.21 -17.15
CA LEU A 204 -9.89 -1.94 -17.69
C LEU A 204 -8.36 -1.96 -17.71
N THR A 205 -7.77 -1.56 -18.84
CA THR A 205 -6.32 -1.54 -19.01
C THR A 205 -5.79 -0.13 -19.15
N ILE A 206 -4.77 0.19 -18.35
CA ILE A 206 -3.99 1.43 -18.43
C ILE A 206 -2.54 1.06 -18.69
N ARG A 207 -1.93 1.61 -19.71
CA ARG A 207 -0.55 1.24 -20.06
C ARG A 207 0.32 2.41 -20.45
N GLY A 208 1.61 2.28 -20.13
CA GLY A 208 2.66 3.22 -20.52
C GLY A 208 2.66 4.51 -19.72
N GLY A 209 3.25 5.55 -20.30
CA GLY A 209 3.39 6.86 -19.68
C GLY A 209 4.64 7.03 -18.83
N VAL A 210 5.30 8.16 -18.99
CA VAL A 210 6.45 8.58 -18.19
C VAL A 210 6.05 9.84 -17.45
N PHE A 211 5.84 9.72 -16.15
CA PHE A 211 5.40 10.80 -15.26
C PHE A 211 6.59 11.39 -14.52
N THR A 212 6.60 12.71 -14.34
CA THR A 212 7.52 13.42 -13.47
C THR A 212 6.73 14.35 -12.57
N THR A 213 6.77 14.13 -11.26
CA THR A 213 6.24 15.09 -10.29
C THR A 213 7.34 16.06 -9.88
N ILE A 214 7.13 17.36 -10.10
CA ILE A 214 7.92 18.42 -9.48
C ILE A 214 7.30 18.67 -8.10
N ALA A 215 7.97 18.18 -7.07
CA ALA A 215 7.42 18.11 -5.73
C ALA A 215 7.17 19.50 -5.13
N ASN A 216 6.08 19.62 -4.39
CA ASN A 216 5.84 20.78 -3.54
C ASN A 216 6.93 20.85 -2.47
N GLN A 217 7.51 22.04 -2.26
CA GLN A 217 8.59 22.29 -1.30
C GLN A 217 8.08 22.79 0.06
N GLY A 218 6.77 22.84 0.25
CA GLY A 218 6.18 23.27 1.51
C GLY A 218 6.40 22.24 2.62
N TYR A 219 6.54 22.73 3.83
CA TYR A 219 6.59 21.92 5.05
C TYR A 219 5.17 21.69 5.56
N ASN A 220 4.75 20.43 5.69
CA ASN A 220 3.46 20.10 6.26
C ASN A 220 3.59 18.92 7.22
N GLU A 221 3.10 19.06 8.44
CA GLU A 221 3.32 18.12 9.52
C GLU A 221 2.59 16.79 9.33
N TYR A 222 1.34 16.80 8.85
CA TYR A 222 0.52 15.57 8.76
C TYR A 222 -0.46 15.53 7.58
N ASN A 223 -0.44 16.52 6.71
CA ASN A 223 -1.38 16.58 5.61
C ASN A 223 -0.73 16.07 4.33
N TYR A 224 -1.29 15.03 3.78
CA TYR A 224 -0.72 14.35 2.62
C TYR A 224 -1.36 14.84 1.33
N TYR A 225 -0.53 15.20 0.35
CA TYR A 225 -0.98 15.52 -1.00
C TYR A 225 -1.39 14.26 -1.75
N VAL A 226 -2.53 14.31 -2.42
CA VAL A 226 -3.00 13.25 -3.31
C VAL A 226 -2.90 13.78 -4.72
N ARG A 227 -1.84 13.42 -5.45
CA ARG A 227 -1.51 14.00 -6.76
C ARG A 227 -1.17 12.97 -7.83
N GLY A 228 -1.40 11.72 -7.59
CA GLY A 228 -1.11 10.63 -8.51
C GLY A 228 -2.36 10.08 -9.20
N ILE A 229 -2.38 8.75 -9.32
CA ILE A 229 -3.41 7.94 -9.93
C ILE A 229 -4.13 7.15 -8.84
N ILE A 230 -5.36 7.53 -8.52
CA ILE A 230 -6.21 6.75 -7.62
C ILE A 230 -6.99 5.73 -8.43
N ILE A 231 -7.04 4.48 -7.94
CA ILE A 231 -7.81 3.40 -8.55
C ILE A 231 -8.94 3.01 -7.59
N ASN A 232 -10.16 3.50 -7.86
CA ASN A 232 -11.39 3.17 -7.13
C ASN A 232 -12.28 2.20 -7.92
N ARG A 233 -11.75 1.54 -8.91
CA ARG A 233 -12.42 0.54 -9.73
C ARG A 233 -11.77 -0.81 -9.53
N SER A 234 -12.57 -1.85 -9.40
CA SER A 234 -12.10 -3.24 -9.42
C SER A 234 -11.82 -3.73 -10.85
N ASN A 235 -11.04 -4.81 -10.97
CA ASN A 235 -10.66 -5.45 -12.23
C ASN A 235 -9.89 -4.50 -13.17
N VAL A 236 -8.74 -4.01 -12.68
CA VAL A 236 -7.86 -3.09 -13.42
C VAL A 236 -6.47 -3.71 -13.62
N LEU A 237 -5.95 -3.55 -14.82
CA LEU A 237 -4.55 -3.78 -15.17
C LEU A 237 -3.87 -2.44 -15.45
N LEU A 238 -2.83 -2.11 -14.66
CA LEU A 238 -1.92 -0.98 -14.94
C LEU A 238 -0.54 -1.55 -15.25
N GLU A 239 0.03 -1.20 -16.41
CA GLU A 239 1.30 -1.77 -16.85
C GLU A 239 2.24 -0.76 -17.53
N GLY A 240 3.54 -0.92 -17.31
CA GLY A 240 4.58 -0.20 -18.07
C GLY A 240 4.70 1.28 -17.74
N LEU A 241 4.28 1.73 -16.56
CA LEU A 241 4.35 3.12 -16.12
C LEU A 241 5.71 3.42 -15.48
N THR A 242 6.25 4.61 -15.78
CA THR A 242 7.42 5.16 -15.08
C THR A 242 7.04 6.43 -14.32
N HIS A 243 7.48 6.57 -13.06
CA HIS A 243 7.30 7.79 -12.29
C HIS A 243 8.63 8.26 -11.68
N TYR A 244 8.97 9.51 -12.00
CA TYR A 244 10.09 10.24 -11.43
C TYR A 244 9.61 11.33 -10.48
N VAL A 245 10.44 11.67 -9.50
CA VAL A 245 10.21 12.76 -8.56
C VAL A 245 11.41 13.69 -8.58
N GLU A 246 11.15 14.98 -8.74
CA GLU A 246 12.14 16.04 -8.74
C GLU A 246 11.77 17.14 -7.72
N GLY A 247 12.76 17.90 -7.25
CA GLY A 247 12.53 19.06 -6.39
C GLY A 247 12.26 18.78 -4.92
N GLU A 248 12.39 17.53 -4.44
CA GLU A 248 12.32 17.25 -3.00
C GLU A 248 13.50 17.90 -2.25
N LEU A 249 13.19 18.52 -1.09
CA LEU A 249 14.19 19.12 -0.21
C LEU A 249 14.99 18.05 0.55
N GLU A 250 16.14 18.44 1.11
CA GLU A 250 17.01 17.52 1.86
C GLU A 250 16.55 17.26 3.30
N GLU A 251 16.02 18.27 3.98
CA GLU A 251 15.69 18.17 5.41
C GLU A 251 14.19 18.23 5.69
N HIS A 252 13.43 18.81 4.78
CA HIS A 252 11.99 18.98 4.87
C HIS A 252 11.33 18.39 3.65
N GLY A 253 10.15 17.85 3.81
CA GLY A 253 9.43 17.25 2.71
C GLY A 253 7.95 17.52 2.76
N SER A 254 7.35 17.59 1.60
CA SER A 254 5.92 17.56 1.48
C SER A 254 5.46 16.11 1.47
N PRO A 255 4.65 15.69 2.43
CA PRO A 255 4.13 14.33 2.45
C PRO A 255 3.16 14.11 1.28
N TYR A 256 3.34 13.00 0.60
CA TYR A 256 2.45 12.55 -0.47
C TYR A 256 1.85 11.20 -0.11
N TYR A 257 0.59 10.99 -0.50
CA TYR A 257 0.07 9.63 -0.66
C TYR A 257 0.73 8.96 -1.86
N ALA A 258 0.59 7.66 -1.98
CA ALA A 258 1.16 6.93 -3.10
C ALA A 258 0.78 7.52 -4.47
N PHE A 259 1.72 7.53 -5.42
CA PHE A 259 1.46 7.97 -6.79
C PHE A 259 0.49 7.02 -7.51
N ILE A 260 0.67 5.70 -7.34
CA ILE A 260 -0.32 4.71 -7.78
C ILE A 260 -0.99 4.15 -6.52
N TRP A 261 -2.28 4.40 -6.38
CA TRP A 261 -2.98 4.10 -5.14
C TRP A 261 -4.38 3.50 -5.35
N PRO A 262 -4.49 2.15 -5.41
CA PRO A 262 -5.75 1.44 -5.26
C PRO A 262 -6.40 1.72 -3.90
N ILE A 263 -7.69 2.06 -3.92
CA ILE A 263 -8.49 2.31 -2.72
C ILE A 263 -9.87 1.70 -2.92
N GLU A 264 -10.33 0.87 -1.97
CA GLU A 264 -11.66 0.26 -2.00
C GLU A 264 -11.92 -0.44 -3.34
N ALA A 265 -10.96 -1.26 -3.75
CA ALA A 265 -10.97 -1.96 -5.03
C ALA A 265 -10.47 -3.40 -4.89
N ALA A 266 -10.92 -4.28 -5.76
CA ALA A 266 -10.49 -5.68 -5.81
C ALA A 266 -9.96 -6.07 -7.19
N ASP A 267 -9.18 -7.16 -7.25
CA ASP A 267 -8.70 -7.76 -8.50
C ASP A 267 -7.85 -6.76 -9.34
N ILE A 268 -6.86 -6.16 -8.72
CA ILE A 268 -5.95 -5.19 -9.35
C ILE A 268 -4.60 -5.84 -9.65
N THR A 269 -4.10 -5.62 -10.84
CA THR A 269 -2.72 -5.95 -11.21
C THR A 269 -1.96 -4.70 -11.63
N ILE A 270 -0.82 -4.45 -11.01
CA ILE A 270 0.13 -3.38 -11.37
C ILE A 270 1.44 -4.05 -11.72
N LYS A 271 1.93 -3.87 -12.95
CA LYS A 271 3.13 -4.57 -13.40
C LYS A 271 4.05 -3.73 -14.28
N ASP A 272 5.31 -4.19 -14.36
CA ASP A 272 6.33 -3.61 -15.24
C ASP A 272 6.52 -2.09 -15.02
N CYS A 273 6.48 -1.64 -13.75
CA CYS A 273 6.59 -0.23 -13.40
C CYS A 273 7.96 0.12 -12.82
N LEU A 274 8.43 1.33 -13.13
CA LEU A 274 9.63 1.93 -12.55
C LEU A 274 9.22 3.17 -11.74
N LEU A 275 9.41 3.12 -10.41
CA LEU A 275 8.86 4.11 -9.49
C LEU A 275 9.97 4.74 -8.63
N THR A 276 9.76 5.96 -8.15
CA THR A 276 10.74 6.69 -7.35
C THR A 276 10.34 6.76 -5.89
N PRO A 277 11.11 6.18 -4.95
CA PRO A 277 10.85 6.35 -3.52
C PRO A 277 11.05 7.82 -3.13
N ARG A 278 10.32 8.28 -2.09
CA ARG A 278 10.43 9.63 -1.55
C ARG A 278 11.54 9.72 -0.52
N LYS A 279 12.15 10.92 -0.37
CA LYS A 279 13.17 11.17 0.66
C LYS A 279 12.61 11.06 2.08
N ILE A 280 13.49 10.74 3.02
CA ILE A 280 13.18 10.77 4.45
C ILE A 280 13.30 12.22 4.94
N TYR A 281 12.36 12.66 5.75
CA TYR A 281 12.36 13.97 6.38
C TYR A 281 12.01 13.88 7.86
N TRP A 282 12.26 14.97 8.59
CA TRP A 282 11.86 15.11 9.97
C TRP A 282 10.59 15.95 10.08
N THR A 283 9.71 15.56 10.97
CA THR A 283 8.49 16.30 11.32
C THR A 283 8.19 16.15 12.80
N ILE A 284 7.13 16.80 13.27
CA ILE A 284 6.61 16.59 14.62
C ILE A 284 5.45 15.60 14.55
N GLY A 285 5.60 14.47 15.23
CA GLY A 285 4.59 13.44 15.32
C GLY A 285 3.35 13.86 16.12
N SER A 286 2.25 13.09 16.03
CA SER A 286 1.01 13.39 16.76
C SER A 286 1.18 13.36 18.29
N ALA A 287 2.23 12.74 18.79
CA ALA A 287 2.62 12.80 20.20
C ALA A 287 3.35 14.12 20.58
N GLY A 288 3.55 15.04 19.65
CA GLY A 288 4.24 16.30 19.88
C GLY A 288 5.77 16.19 19.94
N ILE A 289 6.35 15.07 19.50
CA ILE A 289 7.80 14.82 19.49
C ILE A 289 8.32 14.63 18.07
N PRO A 290 9.63 14.87 17.82
CA PRO A 290 10.25 14.66 16.52
C PRO A 290 10.09 13.22 16.04
N ALA A 291 9.68 13.05 14.78
CA ALA A 291 9.52 11.77 14.11
C ALA A 291 10.19 11.79 12.73
N ARG A 292 10.83 10.68 12.37
CA ARG A 292 11.29 10.46 11.00
C ARG A 292 10.13 9.95 10.17
N MET A 293 9.87 10.62 9.08
CA MET A 293 8.75 10.34 8.17
C MET A 293 9.22 10.26 6.74
N GLY A 294 8.37 9.74 5.92
CA GLY A 294 8.50 9.74 4.47
C GLY A 294 7.18 9.34 3.84
N SER A 295 7.10 9.51 2.55
CA SER A 295 5.95 9.13 1.75
C SER A 295 6.29 7.91 0.91
N TYR A 296 5.28 7.31 0.32
CA TYR A 296 5.39 6.16 -0.56
C TYR A 296 5.00 6.56 -1.97
N ASP A 297 5.48 5.81 -2.97
CA ASP A 297 5.11 6.03 -4.36
C ASP A 297 4.11 4.97 -4.87
N LEU A 298 4.01 3.86 -4.15
CA LEU A 298 3.10 2.77 -4.40
C LEU A 298 2.34 2.40 -3.13
N GLY A 299 1.03 2.17 -3.23
CA GLY A 299 0.25 1.77 -2.07
C GLY A 299 -0.99 0.97 -2.39
N ALA A 300 -1.71 0.55 -1.34
CA ALA A 300 -3.06 0.01 -1.40
C ALA A 300 -3.79 0.28 -0.08
N ASN A 301 -5.08 0.56 -0.14
CA ASN A 301 -5.88 0.77 1.06
C ASN A 301 -7.27 0.14 0.91
N SER A 302 -7.66 -0.71 1.86
CA SER A 302 -8.97 -1.37 1.86
C SER A 302 -9.22 -2.13 0.55
N CYS A 303 -8.27 -2.97 0.16
CA CYS A 303 -8.29 -3.70 -1.11
C CYS A 303 -8.21 -5.22 -0.90
N VAL A 304 -8.70 -5.96 -1.88
CA VAL A 304 -8.62 -7.44 -1.91
C VAL A 304 -8.06 -7.91 -3.25
N ASN A 305 -7.20 -8.94 -3.25
CA ASN A 305 -6.60 -9.52 -4.45
C ASN A 305 -5.77 -8.51 -5.25
N ILE A 306 -4.74 -7.96 -4.65
CA ILE A 306 -3.82 -7.04 -5.32
C ILE A 306 -2.52 -7.74 -5.67
N ARG A 307 -2.10 -7.59 -6.92
CA ARG A 307 -0.86 -8.16 -7.45
C ARG A 307 0.07 -7.07 -7.98
N TRP A 308 1.29 -7.06 -7.50
CA TRP A 308 2.40 -6.27 -8.05
C TRP A 308 3.42 -7.23 -8.67
N GLU A 309 3.80 -6.94 -9.89
CA GLU A 309 4.70 -7.79 -10.65
C GLU A 309 5.77 -6.96 -11.36
N ASN A 310 7.03 -7.32 -11.21
CA ASN A 310 8.16 -6.60 -11.81
C ASN A 310 8.13 -5.09 -11.52
N ILE A 311 7.98 -4.73 -10.24
CA ILE A 311 8.09 -3.33 -9.80
C ILE A 311 9.54 -3.06 -9.43
N GLN A 312 10.12 -2.05 -10.05
CA GLN A 312 11.49 -1.61 -9.82
C GLN A 312 11.49 -0.18 -9.31
N GLN A 313 12.47 0.18 -8.46
CA GLN A 313 12.64 1.58 -8.09
C GLN A 313 13.84 2.21 -8.79
N THR A 314 13.78 3.54 -8.98
CA THR A 314 14.78 4.33 -9.69
C THR A 314 16.07 4.52 -8.90
N ILE A 315 16.00 4.41 -7.59
CA ILE A 315 17.10 4.63 -6.64
C ILE A 315 17.54 3.29 -6.07
N ASP A 316 18.80 3.17 -5.67
CA ASP A 316 19.31 1.99 -4.98
C ASP A 316 18.42 1.66 -3.77
N ILE A 317 18.02 0.39 -3.65
CA ILE A 317 17.15 -0.09 -2.57
C ILE A 317 17.78 0.05 -1.18
N ASP A 318 19.10 0.20 -1.12
CA ASP A 318 19.88 0.36 0.12
C ASP A 318 20.23 1.82 0.42
N ASN A 319 19.75 2.78 -0.35
CA ASN A 319 19.99 4.19 -0.12
C ASN A 319 19.21 4.70 1.11
N LEU A 320 19.94 4.98 2.19
CA LEU A 320 19.38 5.38 3.50
C LEU A 320 18.67 6.74 3.51
N SER A 321 18.81 7.54 2.46
CA SER A 321 18.15 8.85 2.35
C SER A 321 16.68 8.75 1.92
N TYR A 322 16.20 7.56 1.54
CA TYR A 322 14.85 7.35 1.03
C TYR A 322 14.03 6.49 1.98
N TRP A 323 12.72 6.81 2.09
CA TRP A 323 11.82 6.16 3.04
C TRP A 323 11.43 4.74 2.63
N GLY A 324 11.01 4.58 1.42
CA GLY A 324 10.53 3.30 0.92
C GLY A 324 9.48 3.46 -0.16
N LEU A 325 9.22 2.38 -0.89
CA LEU A 325 8.35 2.47 -2.05
C LEU A 325 6.89 2.15 -1.73
N PHE A 326 6.62 1.12 -0.92
CA PHE A 326 5.30 0.52 -0.79
C PHE A 326 4.72 0.57 0.62
N THR A 327 3.40 0.84 0.70
CA THR A 327 2.60 0.71 1.92
C THR A 327 1.19 0.17 1.65
N SER A 328 0.61 -0.49 2.66
CA SER A 328 -0.80 -0.92 2.61
C SER A 328 -1.50 -0.80 3.96
N ASN A 329 -2.83 -0.67 3.91
CA ASN A 329 -3.71 -0.71 5.07
C ASN A 329 -4.96 -1.52 4.77
N HIS A 330 -5.41 -2.35 5.68
CA HIS A 330 -6.67 -3.11 5.62
C HIS A 330 -6.85 -3.91 4.32
N CYS A 331 -5.77 -4.51 3.84
CA CYS A 331 -5.80 -5.27 2.58
C CYS A 331 -5.82 -6.78 2.83
N LYS A 332 -6.36 -7.53 1.88
CA LYS A 332 -6.29 -8.99 1.84
C LYS A 332 -5.71 -9.50 0.53
N ASN A 333 -4.99 -10.62 0.58
CA ASN A 333 -4.38 -11.28 -0.58
C ASN A 333 -3.45 -10.37 -1.37
N LEU A 334 -2.37 -9.91 -0.71
CA LEU A 334 -1.32 -9.15 -1.36
C LEU A 334 -0.28 -10.09 -1.96
N THR A 335 0.01 -9.92 -3.24
CA THR A 335 1.06 -10.67 -3.94
C THR A 335 2.07 -9.72 -4.56
N MET A 336 3.36 -9.92 -4.28
CA MET A 336 4.47 -9.29 -5.00
C MET A 336 5.35 -10.36 -5.64
N GLU A 337 5.65 -10.17 -6.92
CA GLU A 337 6.55 -11.05 -7.66
C GLU A 337 7.58 -10.25 -8.46
N ARG A 338 8.84 -10.67 -8.43
CA ARG A 338 9.96 -10.06 -9.16
C ARG A 338 10.10 -8.55 -8.89
N CYS A 339 9.78 -8.11 -7.67
CA CYS A 339 9.89 -6.71 -7.25
C CYS A 339 11.24 -6.45 -6.58
N ASN A 340 11.80 -5.26 -6.86
CA ASN A 340 13.06 -4.81 -6.26
C ASN A 340 12.84 -3.42 -5.66
N ILE A 341 12.56 -3.37 -4.35
CA ILE A 341 12.07 -2.17 -3.65
C ILE A 341 12.72 -2.05 -2.28
N SER A 342 12.88 -0.83 -1.78
CA SER A 342 13.53 -0.56 -0.48
C SER A 342 12.69 -1.01 0.72
N ARG A 343 11.36 -1.12 0.59
CA ARG A 343 10.46 -1.41 1.71
C ARG A 343 9.15 -2.04 1.26
N PHE A 344 8.73 -3.08 1.98
CA PHE A 344 7.35 -3.55 2.04
C PHE A 344 6.77 -3.19 3.41
N ASP A 345 5.66 -2.44 3.46
CA ASP A 345 5.04 -2.01 4.72
C ASP A 345 3.53 -2.29 4.75
N ALA A 346 3.13 -3.42 5.33
CA ALA A 346 1.73 -3.69 5.62
C ALA A 346 1.38 -3.06 6.98
N HIS A 347 0.88 -1.83 6.94
CA HIS A 347 0.88 -0.90 8.05
C HIS A 347 -0.24 -1.15 9.07
N MET A 348 -1.52 -1.17 8.66
CA MET A 348 -2.67 -1.43 9.53
C MET A 348 -3.41 -2.68 9.05
N GLY A 349 -2.92 -3.85 9.46
CA GLY A 349 -3.53 -5.12 9.14
C GLY A 349 -3.44 -5.52 7.67
N VAL A 350 -2.98 -6.74 7.48
CA VAL A 350 -3.03 -7.44 6.21
C VAL A 350 -3.46 -8.87 6.47
N GLU A 351 -4.21 -9.46 5.56
CA GLU A 351 -4.47 -10.89 5.56
C GLU A 351 -3.91 -11.52 4.30
N ASN A 352 -3.11 -12.57 4.46
CA ASN A 352 -2.44 -13.30 3.39
C ASN A 352 -1.50 -12.44 2.53
N VAL A 353 -0.23 -12.65 2.68
CA VAL A 353 0.85 -12.02 1.90
C VAL A 353 1.66 -13.09 1.20
N THR A 354 1.91 -12.91 -0.08
CA THR A 354 2.81 -13.74 -0.88
C THR A 354 3.88 -12.88 -1.52
N LEU A 355 5.15 -13.12 -1.20
CA LEU A 355 6.31 -12.43 -1.75
C LEU A 355 7.21 -13.47 -2.45
N LYS A 356 7.42 -13.32 -3.77
CA LYS A 356 8.22 -14.26 -4.56
C LYS A 356 9.24 -13.54 -5.43
N ASP A 357 10.44 -14.08 -5.49
CA ASP A 357 11.51 -13.58 -6.35
C ASP A 357 11.79 -12.08 -6.13
N CYS A 358 11.66 -11.59 -4.88
CA CYS A 358 11.72 -10.17 -4.55
C CYS A 358 12.99 -9.81 -3.79
N LYS A 359 13.42 -8.54 -3.94
CA LYS A 359 14.44 -7.93 -3.10
C LYS A 359 13.87 -6.76 -2.32
N PHE A 360 14.12 -6.77 -1.01
CA PHE A 360 13.72 -5.71 -0.09
C PHE A 360 14.96 -5.07 0.53
N GLY A 361 15.14 -3.77 0.31
CA GLY A 361 16.33 -3.05 0.73
C GLY A 361 16.32 -2.65 2.20
N HIS A 362 16.96 -1.54 2.49
CA HIS A 362 17.31 -1.06 3.83
C HIS A 362 16.15 -0.87 4.82
N MET A 363 14.92 -0.80 4.36
CA MET A 363 13.74 -0.68 5.23
C MET A 363 13.01 -2.03 5.45
N GLY A 364 13.38 -3.06 4.68
CA GLY A 364 12.96 -4.46 4.86
C GLY A 364 11.47 -4.72 4.69
N VAL A 365 11.03 -5.84 5.28
CA VAL A 365 9.65 -6.29 5.32
C VAL A 365 9.05 -5.98 6.69
N ARG A 366 8.01 -5.17 6.72
CA ARG A 366 7.31 -4.75 7.94
C ARG A 366 5.82 -5.04 7.81
N CYS A 367 5.24 -5.70 8.79
CA CYS A 367 3.83 -6.07 8.73
C CYS A 367 3.21 -6.27 10.13
N VAL A 368 1.91 -6.22 10.16
CA VAL A 368 1.06 -6.72 11.22
C VAL A 368 -0.18 -7.31 10.56
N GLY A 369 -0.62 -8.49 10.99
CA GLY A 369 -1.73 -9.09 10.25
C GLY A 369 -2.12 -10.51 10.64
N PHE A 370 -2.72 -11.18 9.65
CA PHE A 370 -3.45 -12.42 9.81
C PHE A 370 -3.17 -13.38 8.64
N GLY A 371 -3.52 -14.64 8.85
CA GLY A 371 -3.46 -15.63 7.79
C GLY A 371 -2.03 -16.05 7.45
N ARG A 372 -1.71 -16.19 6.18
CA ARG A 372 -0.45 -16.74 5.73
C ARG A 372 0.50 -15.67 5.19
N LEU A 373 1.67 -15.54 5.78
CA LEU A 373 2.81 -14.83 5.19
C LEU A 373 3.73 -15.87 4.52
N TYR A 374 3.82 -15.81 3.20
CA TYR A 374 4.67 -16.70 2.42
C TYR A 374 5.74 -15.93 1.68
N MET A 375 7.00 -16.29 1.89
CA MET A 375 8.15 -15.73 1.17
C MET A 375 8.94 -16.84 0.50
N GLU A 376 9.20 -16.71 -0.79
CA GLU A 376 9.97 -17.68 -1.58
C GLU A 376 10.98 -16.97 -2.48
N ASN A 377 12.23 -17.42 -2.46
CA ASN A 377 13.32 -16.86 -3.26
C ASN A 377 13.47 -15.34 -3.10
N CYS A 378 13.36 -14.86 -1.85
CA CYS A 378 13.45 -13.42 -1.54
C CYS A 378 14.77 -13.08 -0.85
N GLU A 379 15.23 -11.84 -1.05
CA GLU A 379 16.40 -11.26 -0.41
C GLU A 379 15.97 -10.04 0.41
N VAL A 380 16.41 -9.93 1.69
CA VAL A 380 16.06 -8.81 2.58
C VAL A 380 17.33 -8.20 3.18
N HIS A 381 17.49 -6.88 3.02
CA HIS A 381 18.71 -6.15 3.41
C HIS A 381 18.56 -5.34 4.70
N TYR A 382 17.69 -5.70 5.59
CA TYR A 382 17.49 -5.05 6.88
C TYR A 382 18.02 -5.94 8.02
N ASN A 383 18.27 -5.37 9.20
CA ASN A 383 18.78 -6.13 10.36
C ASN A 383 17.85 -7.25 10.83
N THR A 384 16.57 -7.09 10.55
CA THR A 384 15.51 -8.06 10.83
C THR A 384 14.89 -8.51 9.51
N PHE A 385 14.79 -9.82 9.30
CA PHE A 385 14.23 -10.32 8.06
C PHE A 385 12.73 -9.99 7.93
N ILE A 386 11.94 -10.18 9.00
CA ILE A 386 10.55 -9.72 9.11
C ILE A 386 10.40 -8.94 10.41
N LEU A 387 10.03 -7.66 10.31
CA LEU A 387 9.70 -6.83 11.47
C LEU A 387 8.19 -6.76 11.66
N LEU A 388 7.69 -7.38 12.72
CA LEU A 388 6.31 -7.21 13.15
C LEU A 388 6.16 -5.82 13.78
N ARG A 389 5.24 -5.02 13.24
CA ARG A 389 5.12 -3.59 13.58
C ARG A 389 4.81 -3.35 15.06
N ASN A 390 5.76 -2.76 15.77
CA ASN A 390 5.67 -2.50 17.20
C ASN A 390 4.67 -1.41 17.59
N ASP A 391 4.39 -0.48 16.71
CA ASP A 391 3.39 0.56 16.91
C ASP A 391 1.94 0.04 16.85
N TYR A 392 1.76 -1.23 16.47
CA TYR A 392 0.48 -1.95 16.43
C TYR A 392 0.53 -3.32 17.12
N GLY A 393 1.40 -3.49 18.11
CA GLY A 393 1.41 -4.67 18.97
C GLY A 393 2.20 -5.86 18.44
N SER A 394 2.97 -5.74 17.37
CA SER A 394 3.85 -6.79 16.82
C SER A 394 3.15 -8.14 16.68
N SER A 395 1.99 -8.16 16.04
CA SER A 395 1.09 -9.30 15.98
C SER A 395 1.04 -9.94 14.60
N TRP A 396 0.96 -11.28 14.60
CA TRP A 396 0.63 -12.07 13.41
C TRP A 396 -0.22 -13.28 13.83
N ASP A 397 -1.52 -13.26 13.52
CA ASP A 397 -2.44 -14.39 13.78
C ASP A 397 -2.49 -15.34 12.58
N GLY A 398 -1.52 -16.24 12.49
CA GLY A 398 -1.45 -17.19 11.39
C GLY A 398 -0.08 -17.84 11.24
N ASP A 399 0.27 -18.16 10.01
CA ASP A 399 1.47 -18.91 9.66
C ASP A 399 2.48 -18.04 8.90
N ILE A 400 3.77 -18.21 9.20
CA ILE A 400 4.88 -17.59 8.46
C ILE A 400 5.71 -18.71 7.85
N ILE A 401 5.80 -18.73 6.52
CA ILE A 401 6.54 -19.74 5.76
C ILE A 401 7.57 -19.05 4.88
N ILE A 402 8.84 -19.37 5.11
CA ILE A 402 9.99 -18.77 4.43
C ILE A 402 10.80 -19.89 3.76
N LYS A 403 10.95 -19.76 2.44
CA LYS A 403 11.57 -20.80 1.62
C LYS A 403 12.60 -20.20 0.67
N ASP A 404 13.77 -20.83 0.59
CA ASP A 404 14.84 -20.48 -0.35
C ASP A 404 15.24 -18.97 -0.29
N CYS A 405 15.23 -18.35 0.90
CA CYS A 405 15.45 -16.94 1.10
C CYS A 405 16.85 -16.61 1.62
N VAL A 406 17.26 -15.35 1.37
CA VAL A 406 18.54 -14.81 1.83
C VAL A 406 18.31 -13.57 2.68
N HIS A 407 18.89 -13.57 3.88
CA HIS A 407 18.95 -12.38 4.73
C HIS A 407 20.31 -11.74 4.63
N LYS A 408 20.38 -10.47 4.24
CA LYS A 408 21.61 -9.66 4.17
C LYS A 408 21.55 -8.51 5.16
N PRO A 409 21.86 -8.74 6.44
CA PRO A 409 21.86 -7.69 7.45
C PRO A 409 22.90 -6.61 7.12
N TYR A 410 22.65 -5.39 7.59
CA TYR A 410 23.59 -4.30 7.40
C TYR A 410 24.97 -4.57 8.02
N PHE A 411 25.98 -4.02 7.36
CA PHE A 411 27.33 -3.92 7.93
C PHE A 411 27.29 -3.23 9.31
N GLY A 412 27.94 -3.82 10.30
CA GLY A 412 27.99 -3.28 11.67
C GLY A 412 26.73 -3.50 12.51
N SER A 413 25.76 -4.30 12.05
CA SER A 413 24.59 -4.64 12.86
C SER A 413 24.96 -5.34 14.16
N PRO A 414 24.52 -4.83 15.33
CA PRO A 414 24.86 -5.45 16.62
C PRO A 414 24.13 -6.77 16.84
N ALA A 415 22.91 -6.92 16.30
CA ALA A 415 22.12 -8.14 16.39
C ALA A 415 21.41 -8.41 15.07
N ILE A 416 21.31 -9.69 14.73
CA ILE A 416 20.62 -10.17 13.55
C ILE A 416 19.45 -11.02 14.00
N THR A 417 18.25 -10.68 13.55
CA THR A 417 17.04 -11.43 13.88
C THR A 417 16.26 -11.81 12.63
N LEU A 418 15.62 -12.97 12.64
CA LEU A 418 14.77 -13.39 11.54
C LEU A 418 13.36 -12.81 11.69
N ILE A 419 12.79 -12.84 12.89
CA ILE A 419 11.49 -12.20 13.19
C ILE A 419 11.67 -11.36 14.46
N ASP A 420 11.30 -10.09 14.41
CA ASP A 420 11.35 -9.22 15.58
C ASP A 420 10.12 -8.35 15.71
N GLY A 421 9.96 -7.73 16.87
CA GLY A 421 8.88 -6.84 17.23
C GLY A 421 9.13 -6.25 18.62
N ALA A 422 8.16 -5.53 19.14
CA ALA A 422 8.19 -5.04 20.52
C ALA A 422 6.77 -4.91 21.05
N ASN A 423 6.43 -5.71 22.04
CA ASN A 423 5.21 -5.57 22.80
C ASN A 423 5.45 -6.16 24.20
N ASN A 424 5.40 -5.29 25.22
CA ASN A 424 5.57 -5.66 26.62
C ASN A 424 4.26 -5.68 27.39
N GLY A 425 3.11 -5.60 26.71
CA GLY A 425 1.79 -5.64 27.34
C GLY A 425 1.36 -4.36 28.05
N ASP A 426 2.09 -3.24 27.89
CA ASP A 426 1.80 -1.97 28.55
C ASP A 426 0.81 -1.08 27.75
N HIS A 427 0.31 -1.56 26.63
CA HIS A 427 -0.60 -0.82 25.77
C HIS A 427 -1.69 -1.73 25.17
N ASP A 428 -2.93 -1.24 25.21
CA ASP A 428 -4.06 -1.87 24.53
C ASP A 428 -4.16 -1.38 23.09
N PHE A 429 -3.96 -2.28 22.13
CA PHE A 429 -4.04 -1.99 20.68
C PHE A 429 -5.48 -2.11 20.15
N GLY A 430 -6.47 -2.46 21.02
CA GLY A 430 -7.87 -2.66 20.67
C GLY A 430 -8.19 -4.05 20.12
N TYR A 431 -7.20 -4.96 20.12
CA TYR A 431 -7.38 -6.34 19.68
C TYR A 431 -6.35 -7.26 20.35
N ASP A 432 -6.66 -8.56 20.39
CA ASP A 432 -5.77 -9.58 20.93
C ASP A 432 -4.56 -9.74 20.00
N CYS A 433 -3.38 -9.45 20.53
CA CYS A 433 -2.12 -9.67 19.80
C CYS A 433 -1.71 -11.13 19.91
N CYS A 434 -1.16 -11.68 18.83
CA CYS A 434 -0.74 -13.07 18.72
C CYS A 434 0.67 -13.16 18.15
N LEU A 435 1.44 -14.16 18.61
CA LEU A 435 2.60 -14.67 17.86
C LEU A 435 2.15 -15.65 16.77
N PRO A 436 2.94 -15.85 15.70
CA PRO A 436 2.59 -16.80 14.65
C PRO A 436 2.38 -18.21 15.21
N ARG A 437 1.32 -18.89 14.74
CA ARG A 437 1.01 -20.28 15.14
C ARG A 437 1.95 -21.31 14.55
N SER A 438 2.39 -21.08 13.31
CA SER A 438 3.41 -21.88 12.67
C SER A 438 4.46 -20.98 12.05
N ILE A 439 5.73 -21.34 12.24
CA ILE A 439 6.86 -20.68 11.60
C ILE A 439 7.70 -21.75 10.96
N GLU A 440 7.93 -21.62 9.66
CA GLU A 440 8.71 -22.56 8.89
C GLU A 440 9.80 -21.84 8.12
N PHE A 441 11.05 -22.23 8.37
CA PHE A 441 12.19 -21.81 7.59
C PHE A 441 12.72 -23.03 6.83
N HIS A 442 12.76 -22.93 5.51
CA HIS A 442 13.31 -23.95 4.63
C HIS A 442 14.39 -23.31 3.74
N ASN A 443 15.61 -23.80 3.80
CA ASN A 443 16.71 -23.29 2.97
C ASN A 443 17.04 -21.81 3.19
N MET A 444 17.11 -21.35 4.44
CA MET A 444 17.39 -19.97 4.77
C MET A 444 18.89 -19.72 4.91
N LEU A 445 19.43 -18.74 4.18
CA LEU A 445 20.79 -18.25 4.33
C LEU A 445 20.81 -16.89 4.99
N VAL A 446 21.54 -16.75 6.09
CA VAL A 446 21.90 -15.43 6.66
C VAL A 446 23.29 -15.08 6.15
N ASP A 447 23.39 -14.13 5.25
CA ASP A 447 24.66 -13.64 4.71
C ASP A 447 25.29 -12.62 5.66
N ASP A 448 25.96 -13.14 6.68
CA ASP A 448 26.57 -12.38 7.77
C ASP A 448 28.05 -12.04 7.54
N ILE A 449 28.57 -12.28 6.35
CA ILE A 449 30.01 -12.14 6.06
C ILE A 449 30.54 -10.73 6.30
N TRP A 450 29.68 -9.73 6.11
CA TRP A 450 29.99 -8.30 6.31
C TRP A 450 29.63 -7.78 7.69
N CYS A 451 29.10 -8.63 8.56
CA CYS A 451 28.65 -8.24 9.88
C CYS A 451 29.75 -8.47 10.91
N GLU A 452 30.19 -7.42 11.58
CA GLU A 452 31.24 -7.48 12.63
C GLU A 452 30.68 -7.99 13.96
N ALA A 453 29.36 -8.04 14.14
CA ALA A 453 28.75 -8.49 15.38
C ALA A 453 29.16 -9.93 15.72
N THR A 454 29.47 -10.16 16.99
CA THR A 454 29.85 -11.49 17.51
C THR A 454 28.66 -12.28 18.05
N ASP A 455 27.54 -11.60 18.23
CA ASP A 455 26.33 -12.20 18.80
C ASP A 455 25.71 -13.26 17.88
N PRO A 456 25.04 -14.26 18.43
CA PRO A 456 24.28 -15.23 17.64
C PRO A 456 23.26 -14.56 16.73
N VAL A 457 22.90 -15.24 15.63
CA VAL A 457 21.68 -14.93 14.89
C VAL A 457 20.50 -15.52 15.66
N TYR A 458 19.47 -14.72 15.90
CA TYR A 458 18.29 -15.18 16.61
C TYR A 458 17.10 -15.36 15.67
N VAL A 459 16.33 -16.43 15.88
CA VAL A 459 15.06 -16.63 15.17
C VAL A 459 14.07 -15.54 15.57
N PHE A 460 13.91 -15.30 16.87
CA PHE A 460 13.13 -14.20 17.38
C PHE A 460 14.00 -13.16 18.10
N GLY A 461 13.67 -11.89 17.86
CA GLY A 461 14.09 -10.82 18.75
C GLY A 461 13.50 -10.96 20.15
N THR A 462 13.71 -9.96 21.00
CA THR A 462 13.28 -10.03 22.41
C THR A 462 11.79 -9.76 22.60
N PHE A 463 11.13 -9.12 21.64
CA PHE A 463 9.75 -8.65 21.72
C PHE A 463 9.43 -7.74 22.91
N SER A 464 10.45 -7.27 23.62
CA SER A 464 10.35 -6.38 24.76
C SER A 464 11.28 -5.19 24.56
N ARG A 465 10.90 -3.98 25.00
CA ARG A 465 11.79 -2.81 25.03
C ARG A 465 12.91 -2.97 26.05
N ASP A 466 12.65 -3.77 27.09
CA ASP A 466 13.59 -4.03 28.15
C ASP A 466 13.74 -5.55 28.32
N ALA A 467 14.65 -6.10 27.52
CA ALA A 467 14.90 -7.53 27.43
C ALA A 467 15.24 -8.21 28.76
N HIS A 468 15.60 -7.41 29.77
CA HIS A 468 16.04 -7.87 31.07
C HIS A 468 15.02 -7.61 32.20
N ALA A 469 14.02 -6.76 32.01
CA ALA A 469 13.20 -6.25 33.12
C ALA A 469 11.92 -7.03 33.38
N SER A 470 11.28 -7.66 32.40
CA SER A 470 9.94 -8.20 32.66
C SER A 470 9.76 -9.68 32.40
N GLY A 471 10.48 -10.29 31.47
CA GLY A 471 10.23 -11.69 31.07
C GLY A 471 8.78 -11.96 30.60
N LEU A 472 7.96 -10.91 30.53
CA LEU A 472 6.55 -11.02 30.20
C LEU A 472 6.37 -10.89 28.68
N VAL A 473 5.80 -11.93 28.11
CA VAL A 473 5.29 -11.91 26.76
C VAL A 473 3.78 -11.85 26.86
N PRO A 474 3.13 -10.79 26.38
CA PRO A 474 1.68 -10.60 26.55
C PRO A 474 0.84 -11.47 25.61
N TYR A 475 1.46 -12.43 24.93
CA TYR A 475 0.82 -13.29 23.95
C TYR A 475 0.57 -14.69 24.51
N PRO A 476 -0.49 -15.36 24.06
CA PRO A 476 -0.55 -16.83 24.15
C PRO A 476 0.61 -17.39 23.32
N ILE A 477 1.47 -18.19 23.95
CA ILE A 477 2.62 -18.80 23.28
C ILE A 477 2.31 -20.28 23.07
N GLU A 478 1.71 -20.58 21.93
CA GLU A 478 1.52 -21.96 21.46
C GLU A 478 1.77 -21.98 19.96
N GLY A 479 2.68 -22.85 19.51
CA GLY A 479 2.98 -22.90 18.09
C GLY A 479 4.00 -23.97 17.71
N THR A 480 4.34 -23.99 16.43
CA THR A 480 5.35 -24.86 15.85
C THR A 480 6.44 -24.03 15.19
N LEU A 481 7.70 -24.36 15.43
CA LEU A 481 8.85 -23.81 14.71
C LEU A 481 9.56 -24.96 13.97
N VAL A 482 9.67 -24.85 12.65
CA VAL A 482 10.45 -25.73 11.78
C VAL A 482 11.69 -25.00 11.29
N MET A 483 12.86 -25.60 11.46
CA MET A 483 14.14 -25.04 11.01
C MET A 483 14.86 -26.06 10.14
N ASP A 484 14.58 -26.05 8.86
CA ASP A 484 15.17 -26.96 7.89
C ASP A 484 16.24 -26.21 7.05
N ASN A 485 17.51 -26.58 7.21
CA ASN A 485 18.66 -25.98 6.53
C ASN A 485 18.75 -24.45 6.71
N VAL A 486 18.71 -23.97 7.95
CA VAL A 486 18.96 -22.55 8.30
C VAL A 486 20.43 -22.41 8.70
N ARG A 487 21.18 -21.53 8.02
CA ARG A 487 22.62 -21.37 8.19
C ARG A 487 23.13 -19.96 8.01
N THR A 488 24.31 -19.68 8.52
CA THR A 488 25.04 -18.41 8.28
C THR A 488 26.12 -18.64 7.22
N SER A 489 26.44 -17.63 6.40
CA SER A 489 27.49 -17.73 5.37
C SER A 489 28.89 -17.78 5.96
N SER A 490 29.09 -17.22 7.14
CA SER A 490 30.40 -17.20 7.81
C SER A 490 30.70 -18.48 8.61
N ASP A 491 29.72 -19.31 8.90
CA ASP A 491 29.77 -20.43 9.85
C ASP A 491 30.29 -20.04 11.27
N ARG A 492 30.40 -18.75 11.55
CA ARG A 492 30.95 -18.23 12.81
C ARG A 492 29.89 -18.00 13.88
N LYS A 493 28.65 -17.85 13.48
CA LYS A 493 27.55 -17.50 14.35
C LYS A 493 26.60 -18.67 14.52
N PRO A 494 26.35 -19.11 15.74
CA PRO A 494 25.29 -20.06 15.99
C PRO A 494 23.93 -19.42 15.76
N ILE A 495 22.92 -20.22 15.43
CA ILE A 495 21.54 -19.80 15.36
C ILE A 495 20.85 -20.12 16.67
N GLY A 496 20.52 -19.11 17.44
CA GLY A 496 19.78 -19.21 18.69
C GLY A 496 18.29 -18.98 18.49
N LEU A 497 17.48 -19.40 19.43
CA LEU A 497 16.02 -19.19 19.33
C LEU A 497 15.64 -17.75 19.67
N SER A 498 16.02 -17.26 20.83
CA SER A 498 15.81 -15.87 21.28
C SER A 498 16.66 -15.58 22.52
N GLN A 499 16.97 -14.31 22.76
CA GLN A 499 17.48 -13.88 24.07
C GLN A 499 16.37 -13.87 25.14
N ASN A 500 15.10 -13.86 24.75
CA ASN A 500 13.98 -14.00 25.66
C ASN A 500 13.48 -15.46 25.67
N PRO A 501 13.85 -16.26 26.69
CA PRO A 501 13.51 -17.69 26.73
C PRO A 501 12.01 -17.95 26.86
N ASP A 502 11.23 -16.96 27.31
CA ASP A 502 9.79 -17.12 27.50
C ASP A 502 9.03 -17.22 26.17
N LEU A 503 9.62 -16.69 25.06
CA LEU A 503 9.01 -16.76 23.72
C LEU A 503 8.85 -18.18 23.17
N PHE A 504 9.57 -19.16 23.69
CA PHE A 504 9.56 -20.52 23.17
C PHE A 504 8.94 -21.58 24.10
N LYS A 505 8.44 -21.15 25.28
CA LYS A 505 7.85 -22.11 26.26
C LYS A 505 6.71 -22.95 25.71
N GLY A 506 5.93 -22.40 24.78
CA GLY A 506 4.79 -23.09 24.16
C GLY A 506 5.04 -23.57 22.72
N TYR A 507 6.25 -23.37 22.18
CA TYR A 507 6.55 -23.82 20.81
C TYR A 507 7.12 -25.23 20.78
N THR A 508 6.59 -26.05 19.87
CA THR A 508 7.22 -27.31 19.47
C THR A 508 8.26 -27.07 18.38
N ILE A 509 9.52 -27.36 18.65
CA ILE A 509 10.64 -27.15 17.71
C ILE A 509 10.91 -28.45 16.97
N LYS A 510 10.94 -28.40 15.62
CA LYS A 510 11.17 -29.56 14.74
C LYS A 510 12.37 -29.33 13.85
#